data_7beba0cb0e8b43de922f00708a531fa8
#
_entry.id   7beba0cb0e8b43de922f00708a531fa8
#
_cell.length_a   1.000
_cell.length_b   1.000
_cell.length_c   1.000
_cell.angle_alpha   90.00
_cell.angle_beta   90.00
_cell.angle_gamma   90.00
#
_symmetry.space_group_name_H-M   'P 1'
#
loop_
_entity.id
_entity.type
_entity.pdbx_description
1 polymer ?
#
loop_
_entity_poly.entity_id
_entity_poly.type
_entity_poly.pdbx_seq_one_letter_code
_entity_poly.pdbx_strand_id
1 'polypeptide(L)'
;MITNASPWDNIKFDIDGIEEVRRKFFGTLYNTYSFFALYANVDGFDYSEPDVDWKERPEIDRWILSLLNSLVKDVDGFLDTYEPTRAGRAISDFVNDNLSNWYVRLNRRRFWGGGMTTDKLSAYQTLYTCLETVAKLMAPIAPFYADQLFLDLVAVTGRENVESVHLSDFPVYDESKIDKNLEERMQMAQDVSSMVLA
;
A
#
# COMPACT_ATOMS: atom_id res chain seq x y z
N MET A 1 1.32 -5.29 -18.19
CA MET A 1 2.23 -5.75 -19.25
C MET A 1 3.63 -5.18 -19.06
N ILE A 2 3.79 -3.87 -18.96
CA ILE A 2 5.11 -3.22 -18.80
C ILE A 2 5.89 -3.72 -17.57
N THR A 3 5.20 -4.10 -16.49
CA THR A 3 5.82 -4.61 -15.26
C THR A 3 6.27 -6.07 -15.33
N ASN A 4 5.88 -6.82 -16.36
CA ASN A 4 6.25 -8.23 -16.51
C ASN A 4 7.34 -8.47 -17.54
N ALA A 5 7.69 -7.46 -18.36
CA ALA A 5 8.74 -7.51 -19.35
C ALA A 5 9.53 -6.19 -19.36
N SER A 6 10.80 -6.24 -19.72
CA SER A 6 11.60 -5.03 -19.91
C SER A 6 10.99 -4.17 -21.03
N PRO A 7 10.82 -2.84 -20.84
CA PRO A 7 10.14 -1.98 -21.83
C PRO A 7 10.81 -1.96 -23.22
N TRP A 8 12.11 -2.29 -23.26
CA TRP A 8 12.93 -2.34 -24.50
C TRP A 8 12.94 -3.71 -25.17
N ASP A 9 12.33 -4.74 -24.56
CA ASP A 9 12.21 -6.06 -25.16
C ASP A 9 10.92 -6.17 -25.98
N ASN A 10 10.90 -7.11 -26.93
CA ASN A 10 9.69 -7.40 -27.69
C ASN A 10 8.60 -7.97 -26.78
N ILE A 11 7.59 -7.17 -26.50
CA ILE A 11 6.46 -7.58 -25.66
C ILE A 11 5.43 -8.30 -26.53
N LYS A 12 5.22 -9.59 -26.27
CA LYS A 12 4.12 -10.32 -26.86
C LYS A 12 2.81 -9.91 -26.19
N PHE A 13 1.84 -9.45 -26.98
CA PHE A 13 0.50 -9.19 -26.49
C PHE A 13 -0.14 -10.51 -26.07
N ASP A 14 -0.48 -10.62 -24.79
CA ASP A 14 -1.07 -11.81 -24.20
C ASP A 14 -2.27 -11.41 -23.31
N ILE A 15 -3.46 -11.88 -23.67
CA ILE A 15 -4.71 -11.58 -22.97
C ILE A 15 -4.70 -12.25 -21.60
N ASP A 16 -4.21 -13.48 -21.50
CA ASP A 16 -4.18 -14.23 -20.24
C ASP A 16 -3.27 -13.52 -19.22
N GLY A 17 -2.12 -12.99 -19.67
CA GLY A 17 -1.23 -12.19 -18.83
C GLY A 17 -1.87 -10.88 -18.35
N ILE A 18 -2.72 -10.25 -19.17
CA ILE A 18 -3.47 -9.06 -18.75
C ILE A 18 -4.51 -9.44 -17.69
N GLU A 19 -5.24 -10.53 -17.88
CA GLU A 19 -6.23 -11.02 -16.91
C GLU A 19 -5.58 -11.43 -15.58
N GLU A 20 -4.39 -12.01 -15.63
CA GLU A 20 -3.62 -12.35 -14.44
C GLU A 20 -3.27 -11.11 -13.61
N VAL A 21 -2.75 -10.06 -14.23
CA VAL A 21 -2.42 -8.79 -13.56
C VAL A 21 -3.69 -8.15 -12.99
N ARG A 22 -4.77 -8.11 -13.78
CA ARG A 22 -6.06 -7.59 -13.32
C ARG A 22 -6.54 -8.32 -12.06
N ARG A 23 -6.46 -9.64 -12.04
CA ARG A 23 -6.94 -10.45 -10.92
C ARG A 23 -6.01 -10.40 -9.73
N LYS A 24 -4.71 -10.59 -9.93
CA LYS A 24 -3.74 -10.72 -8.83
C LYS A 24 -3.38 -9.38 -8.21
N PHE A 25 -3.13 -8.35 -9.00
CA PHE A 25 -2.72 -7.05 -8.47
C PHE A 25 -3.92 -6.13 -8.22
N PHE A 26 -4.63 -5.74 -9.29
CA PHE A 26 -5.73 -4.78 -9.15
C PHE A 26 -6.89 -5.34 -8.32
N GLY A 27 -7.20 -6.63 -8.44
CA GLY A 27 -8.20 -7.29 -7.62
C GLY A 27 -7.83 -7.30 -6.13
N THR A 28 -6.57 -7.55 -5.81
CA THR A 28 -6.06 -7.53 -4.42
C THR A 28 -6.09 -6.10 -3.86
N LEU A 29 -5.63 -5.11 -4.61
CA LEU A 29 -5.64 -3.72 -4.19
C LEU A 29 -7.08 -3.22 -4.00
N TYR A 30 -7.98 -3.54 -4.94
CA TYR A 30 -9.41 -3.22 -4.82
C TYR A 30 -10.05 -3.85 -3.58
N ASN A 31 -9.78 -5.12 -3.30
CA ASN A 31 -10.30 -5.80 -2.11
C ASN A 31 -9.76 -5.18 -0.82
N THR A 32 -8.49 -4.78 -0.81
CA THR A 32 -7.86 -4.09 0.32
C THR A 32 -8.50 -2.72 0.56
N TYR A 33 -8.70 -1.94 -0.51
CA TYR A 33 -9.42 -0.67 -0.45
C TYR A 33 -10.89 -0.87 -0.01
N SER A 34 -11.61 -1.82 -0.59
CA SER A 34 -13.01 -2.11 -0.23
C SER A 34 -13.16 -2.51 1.22
N PHE A 35 -12.21 -3.29 1.76
CA PHE A 35 -12.16 -3.59 3.19
C PHE A 35 -12.00 -2.32 4.02
N PHE A 36 -11.04 -1.47 3.67
CA PHE A 36 -10.84 -0.18 4.35
C PHE A 36 -12.11 0.68 4.29
N ALA A 37 -12.64 0.92 3.10
CA ALA A 37 -13.79 1.80 2.88
C ALA A 37 -15.05 1.31 3.60
N LEU A 38 -15.29 -0.02 3.61
CA LEU A 38 -16.43 -0.60 4.33
C LEU A 38 -16.40 -0.24 5.81
N TYR A 39 -15.28 -0.50 6.48
CA TYR A 39 -15.19 -0.26 7.93
C TYR A 39 -15.02 1.22 8.26
N ALA A 40 -14.29 1.99 7.47
CA ALA A 40 -14.18 3.43 7.62
C ALA A 40 -15.55 4.11 7.56
N ASN A 41 -16.41 3.72 6.62
CA ASN A 41 -17.77 4.23 6.52
C ASN A 41 -18.67 3.82 7.71
N VAL A 42 -18.54 2.57 8.17
CA VAL A 42 -19.31 2.09 9.35
C VAL A 42 -18.91 2.81 10.62
N ASP A 43 -17.62 3.04 10.81
CA ASP A 43 -17.08 3.68 12.00
C ASP A 43 -17.04 5.22 11.92
N GLY A 44 -17.32 5.80 10.73
CA GLY A 44 -17.29 7.25 10.49
C GLY A 44 -15.86 7.81 10.51
N PHE A 45 -14.87 7.02 10.09
CA PHE A 45 -13.48 7.50 10.02
C PHE A 45 -13.30 8.44 8.83
N ASP A 46 -12.94 9.69 9.12
CA ASP A 46 -12.68 10.75 8.12
C ASP A 46 -11.29 11.40 8.29
N TYR A 47 -10.46 10.82 9.12
CA TYR A 47 -9.11 11.31 9.45
C TYR A 47 -9.10 12.69 10.13
N SER A 48 -10.17 13.07 10.83
CA SER A 48 -10.23 14.32 11.60
C SER A 48 -9.44 14.28 12.91
N GLU A 49 -9.17 13.06 13.41
CA GLU A 49 -8.37 12.87 14.62
C GLU A 49 -6.87 13.10 14.34
N PRO A 50 -6.12 13.58 15.36
CA PRO A 50 -4.67 13.71 15.26
C PRO A 50 -3.98 12.37 14.93
N ASP A 51 -2.86 12.43 14.23
CA ASP A 51 -2.05 11.25 13.99
C ASP A 51 -1.60 10.60 15.29
N VAL A 52 -1.79 9.29 15.39
CA VAL A 52 -1.23 8.50 16.50
C VAL A 52 0.29 8.58 16.45
N ASP A 53 0.92 8.92 17.59
CA ASP A 53 2.39 9.03 17.67
C ASP A 53 3.06 7.73 17.25
N TRP A 54 4.19 7.84 16.58
CA TRP A 54 4.96 6.68 16.09
C TRP A 54 5.27 5.65 17.18
N LYS A 55 5.57 6.12 18.38
CA LYS A 55 5.92 5.25 19.52
C LYS A 55 4.70 4.54 20.13
N GLU A 56 3.54 5.09 19.95
CA GLU A 56 2.26 4.53 20.43
C GLU A 56 1.67 3.52 19.44
N ARG A 57 2.15 3.53 18.18
CA ARG A 57 1.69 2.57 17.18
C ARG A 57 2.14 1.15 17.53
N PRO A 58 1.30 0.13 17.39
CA PRO A 58 1.69 -1.26 17.49
C PRO A 58 2.86 -1.62 16.56
N GLU A 59 3.66 -2.61 16.92
CA GLU A 59 4.82 -3.03 16.14
C GLU A 59 4.46 -3.40 14.69
N ILE A 60 3.29 -4.00 14.49
CA ILE A 60 2.81 -4.37 13.15
C ILE A 60 2.48 -3.14 12.27
N ASP A 61 2.00 -2.04 12.86
CA ASP A 61 1.77 -0.79 12.14
C ASP A 61 3.10 -0.13 11.77
N ARG A 62 4.06 -0.10 12.72
CA ARG A 62 5.41 0.41 12.46
C ARG A 62 6.15 -0.40 11.40
N TRP A 63 5.98 -1.72 11.41
CA TRP A 63 6.55 -2.59 10.38
C TRP A 63 6.06 -2.24 8.98
N ILE A 64 4.74 -2.19 8.77
CA ILE A 64 4.21 -1.92 7.42
C ILE A 64 4.53 -0.50 6.95
N LEU A 65 4.57 0.48 7.86
CA LEU A 65 4.98 1.85 7.55
C LEU A 65 6.48 1.96 7.28
N SER A 66 7.32 1.16 7.93
CA SER A 66 8.76 1.05 7.61
C SER A 66 8.94 0.50 6.19
N LEU A 67 8.29 -0.62 5.87
CA LEU A 67 8.30 -1.19 4.52
C LEU A 67 7.77 -0.22 3.47
N LEU A 68 6.74 0.56 3.78
CA LEU A 68 6.22 1.58 2.89
C LEU A 68 7.27 2.66 2.59
N ASN A 69 7.99 3.14 3.60
CA ASN A 69 9.07 4.11 3.41
C ASN A 69 10.24 3.51 2.60
N SER A 70 10.56 2.24 2.83
CA SER A 70 11.53 1.50 2.01
C SER A 70 11.07 1.38 0.56
N LEU A 71 9.79 1.07 0.33
CA LEU A 71 9.19 1.01 -1.01
C LEU A 71 9.27 2.36 -1.73
N VAL A 72 8.91 3.47 -1.05
CA VAL A 72 9.01 4.81 -1.65
C VAL A 72 10.43 5.09 -2.10
N LYS A 73 11.42 4.83 -1.24
CA LYS A 73 12.85 5.00 -1.56
C LYS A 73 13.28 4.17 -2.76
N ASP A 74 12.88 2.91 -2.82
CA ASP A 74 13.25 1.99 -3.90
C ASP A 74 12.58 2.39 -5.23
N VAL A 75 11.27 2.73 -5.19
CA VAL A 75 10.53 3.14 -6.40
C VAL A 75 11.07 4.44 -6.96
N ASP A 76 11.38 5.41 -6.12
CA ASP A 76 12.02 6.66 -6.53
C ASP A 76 13.34 6.40 -7.26
N GLY A 77 14.23 5.60 -6.67
CA GLY A 77 15.50 5.21 -7.29
C GLY A 77 15.34 4.39 -8.59
N PHE A 78 14.31 3.54 -8.69
CA PHE A 78 14.03 2.80 -9.92
C PHE A 78 13.52 3.70 -11.02
N LEU A 79 12.68 4.68 -10.71
CA LEU A 79 12.18 5.63 -11.71
C LEU A 79 13.29 6.58 -12.17
N ASP A 80 14.16 7.03 -11.29
CA ASP A 80 15.34 7.84 -11.61
C ASP A 80 16.31 7.13 -12.57
N THR A 81 16.40 5.82 -12.47
CA THR A 81 17.24 4.98 -13.32
C THR A 81 16.52 4.38 -14.52
N TYR A 82 15.29 4.83 -14.80
CA TYR A 82 14.44 4.35 -15.91
C TYR A 82 14.12 2.83 -15.83
N GLU A 83 13.89 2.31 -14.63
CA GLU A 83 13.56 0.91 -14.36
C GLU A 83 12.07 0.71 -13.95
N PRO A 84 11.09 1.07 -14.80
CA PRO A 84 9.67 1.04 -14.43
C PRO A 84 9.16 -0.37 -14.12
N THR A 85 9.78 -1.40 -14.69
CA THR A 85 9.47 -2.81 -14.41
C THR A 85 9.80 -3.16 -12.95
N ARG A 86 10.94 -2.70 -12.44
CA ARG A 86 11.34 -2.93 -11.04
C ARG A 86 10.42 -2.17 -10.10
N ALA A 87 10.11 -0.91 -10.42
CA ALA A 87 9.16 -0.11 -9.66
C ALA A 87 7.78 -0.79 -9.56
N GLY A 88 7.22 -1.23 -10.68
CA GLY A 88 5.93 -1.91 -10.71
C GLY A 88 5.91 -3.24 -9.95
N ARG A 89 6.99 -4.02 -10.00
CA ARG A 89 7.11 -5.26 -9.21
C ARG A 89 7.19 -4.97 -7.72
N ALA A 90 8.02 -4.03 -7.30
CA ALA A 90 8.12 -3.64 -5.89
C ALA A 90 6.77 -3.19 -5.31
N ILE A 91 6.01 -2.38 -6.05
CA ILE A 91 4.65 -1.99 -5.66
C ILE A 91 3.72 -3.21 -5.57
N SER A 92 3.78 -4.12 -6.55
CA SER A 92 2.95 -5.32 -6.58
C SER A 92 3.24 -6.26 -5.40
N ASP A 93 4.52 -6.50 -5.10
CA ASP A 93 4.96 -7.36 -4.00
C ASP A 93 4.53 -6.75 -2.65
N PHE A 94 4.71 -5.44 -2.47
CA PHE A 94 4.23 -4.76 -1.27
C PHE A 94 2.72 -4.91 -1.07
N VAL A 95 1.92 -4.67 -2.11
CA VAL A 95 0.45 -4.74 -2.03
C VAL A 95 -0.03 -6.17 -1.76
N ASN A 96 0.48 -7.14 -2.52
CA ASN A 96 0.00 -8.51 -2.44
C ASN A 96 0.50 -9.21 -1.17
N ASP A 97 1.82 -9.19 -0.96
CA ASP A 97 2.43 -10.03 0.05
C ASP A 97 2.40 -9.36 1.42
N ASN A 98 2.77 -8.08 1.52
CA ASN A 98 2.88 -7.41 2.81
C ASN A 98 1.56 -6.77 3.25
N LEU A 99 0.95 -5.92 2.42
CA LEU A 99 -0.24 -5.16 2.82
C LEU A 99 -1.48 -6.04 2.94
N SER A 100 -1.83 -6.79 1.90
CA SER A 100 -3.05 -7.60 1.87
C SER A 100 -2.89 -8.89 2.68
N ASN A 101 -1.88 -9.74 2.34
CA ASN A 101 -1.76 -11.08 2.90
C ASN A 101 -1.28 -11.09 4.35
N TRP A 102 -0.54 -10.07 4.77
CA TRP A 102 -0.05 -10.00 6.15
C TRP A 102 -0.72 -8.90 6.95
N TYR A 103 -0.53 -7.63 6.60
CA TYR A 103 -1.03 -6.54 7.41
C TYR A 103 -2.55 -6.59 7.59
N VAL A 104 -3.31 -6.54 6.51
CA VAL A 104 -4.78 -6.54 6.58
C VAL A 104 -5.30 -7.83 7.19
N ARG A 105 -4.79 -8.98 6.75
CA ARG A 105 -5.26 -10.30 7.24
C ARG A 105 -5.09 -10.45 8.74
N LEU A 106 -3.96 -10.03 9.31
CA LEU A 106 -3.68 -10.17 10.75
C LEU A 106 -4.44 -9.14 11.59
N ASN A 107 -4.74 -7.97 11.01
CA ASN A 107 -5.35 -6.86 11.72
C ASN A 107 -6.88 -6.76 11.57
N ARG A 108 -7.56 -7.67 10.87
CA ARG A 108 -9.01 -7.61 10.63
C ARG A 108 -9.82 -7.38 11.92
N ARG A 109 -9.43 -8.02 13.01
CA ARG A 109 -10.13 -7.91 14.30
C ARG A 109 -10.10 -6.50 14.89
N ARG A 110 -9.08 -5.71 14.58
CA ARG A 110 -8.97 -4.31 15.05
C ARG A 110 -10.05 -3.43 14.44
N PHE A 111 -10.48 -3.74 13.20
CA PHE A 111 -11.55 -3.02 12.50
C PHE A 111 -12.96 -3.47 12.92
N TRP A 112 -13.13 -4.68 13.45
CA TRP A 112 -14.43 -5.25 13.78
C TRP A 112 -14.97 -4.80 15.16
N GLY A 113 -14.13 -4.32 16.05
CA GLY A 113 -14.50 -3.90 17.40
C GLY A 113 -15.37 -2.64 17.41
N GLY A 114 -16.25 -2.51 18.39
CA GLY A 114 -17.03 -1.28 18.61
C GLY A 114 -16.19 -0.17 19.24
N GLY A 115 -16.46 1.08 18.85
CA GLY A 115 -15.78 2.28 19.36
C GLY A 115 -14.39 2.52 18.79
N MET A 116 -14.02 3.80 18.66
CA MET A 116 -12.73 4.22 18.14
C MET A 116 -11.69 4.26 19.28
N THR A 117 -10.91 3.20 19.41
CA THR A 117 -9.77 3.15 20.33
C THR A 117 -8.51 3.67 19.65
N THR A 118 -7.48 4.07 20.39
CA THR A 118 -6.18 4.49 19.83
C THR A 118 -5.57 3.40 18.94
N ASP A 119 -5.72 2.12 19.30
CA ASP A 119 -5.25 1.00 18.48
C ASP A 119 -6.02 0.89 17.16
N LYS A 120 -7.34 1.04 17.19
CA LYS A 120 -8.18 1.03 16.00
C LYS A 120 -7.90 2.23 15.10
N LEU A 121 -7.76 3.42 15.71
CA LEU A 121 -7.38 4.65 15.00
C LEU A 121 -6.01 4.48 14.30
N SER A 122 -5.02 3.93 15.02
CA SER A 122 -3.71 3.62 14.43
C SER A 122 -3.83 2.70 13.21
N ALA A 123 -4.69 1.66 13.27
CA ALA A 123 -4.93 0.77 12.15
C ALA A 123 -5.54 1.48 10.93
N TYR A 124 -6.54 2.35 11.15
CA TYR A 124 -7.14 3.14 10.06
C TYR A 124 -6.14 4.09 9.42
N GLN A 125 -5.43 4.88 10.23
CA GLN A 125 -4.44 5.83 9.75
C GLN A 125 -3.30 5.12 8.99
N THR A 126 -2.86 3.97 9.48
CA THR A 126 -1.81 3.17 8.82
C THR A 126 -2.29 2.63 7.47
N LEU A 127 -3.48 2.03 7.41
CA LEU A 127 -4.00 1.47 6.17
C LEU A 127 -4.32 2.57 5.14
N TYR A 128 -4.89 3.70 5.57
CA TYR A 128 -5.09 4.87 4.73
C TYR A 128 -3.76 5.35 4.12
N THR A 129 -2.74 5.55 4.95
CA THR A 129 -1.41 6.00 4.50
C THR A 129 -0.82 5.03 3.47
N CYS A 130 -0.95 3.71 3.69
CA CYS A 130 -0.49 2.72 2.72
C CYS A 130 -1.23 2.83 1.38
N LEU A 131 -2.56 2.95 1.40
CA LEU A 131 -3.38 3.02 0.19
C LEU A 131 -3.12 4.31 -0.59
N GLU A 132 -3.06 5.46 0.09
CA GLU A 132 -2.77 6.76 -0.53
C GLU A 132 -1.38 6.78 -1.17
N THR A 133 -0.36 6.32 -0.43
CA THR A 133 1.02 6.27 -0.94
C THR A 133 1.13 5.32 -2.13
N VAL A 134 0.51 4.14 -2.08
CA VAL A 134 0.47 3.20 -3.21
C VAL A 134 -0.22 3.83 -4.43
N ALA A 135 -1.33 4.57 -4.26
CA ALA A 135 -1.97 5.28 -5.36
C ALA A 135 -1.01 6.29 -6.01
N LYS A 136 -0.30 7.09 -5.23
CA LYS A 136 0.70 8.04 -5.72
C LYS A 136 1.87 7.35 -6.43
N LEU A 137 2.43 6.28 -5.85
CA LEU A 137 3.55 5.52 -6.45
C LEU A 137 3.18 4.85 -7.77
N MET A 138 1.94 4.35 -7.90
CA MET A 138 1.51 3.66 -9.12
C MET A 138 0.97 4.60 -10.20
N ALA A 139 0.77 5.89 -9.91
CA ALA A 139 0.22 6.86 -10.85
C ALA A 139 0.97 6.92 -12.21
N PRO A 140 2.31 6.87 -12.27
CA PRO A 140 3.02 6.84 -13.54
C PRO A 140 2.82 5.54 -14.35
N ILE A 141 2.41 4.45 -13.72
CA ILE A 141 2.30 3.10 -14.32
C ILE A 141 0.85 2.76 -14.65
N ALA A 142 -0.08 3.07 -13.76
CA ALA A 142 -1.50 2.76 -13.89
C ALA A 142 -2.37 4.01 -13.59
N PRO A 143 -2.28 5.05 -14.44
CA PRO A 143 -2.76 6.40 -14.15
C PRO A 143 -4.25 6.46 -13.79
N PHE A 144 -5.11 5.75 -14.52
CA PHE A 144 -6.56 5.85 -14.32
C PHE A 144 -7.03 5.20 -13.01
N TYR A 145 -6.48 4.04 -12.68
CA TYR A 145 -6.84 3.36 -11.43
C TYR A 145 -6.25 4.07 -10.21
N ALA A 146 -5.03 4.56 -10.34
CA ALA A 146 -4.36 5.35 -9.31
C ALA A 146 -5.15 6.61 -8.96
N ASP A 147 -5.60 7.33 -10.00
CA ASP A 147 -6.38 8.56 -9.84
C ASP A 147 -7.73 8.29 -9.16
N GLN A 148 -8.46 7.27 -9.61
CA GLN A 148 -9.72 6.90 -8.98
C GLN A 148 -9.56 6.51 -7.52
N LEU A 149 -8.57 5.65 -7.19
CA LEU A 149 -8.29 5.25 -5.81
C LEU A 149 -7.91 6.44 -4.93
N PHE A 150 -7.07 7.33 -5.44
CA PHE A 150 -6.65 8.53 -4.73
C PHE A 150 -7.84 9.46 -4.47
N LEU A 151 -8.64 9.76 -5.48
CA LEU A 151 -9.81 10.64 -5.34
C LEU A 151 -10.83 10.07 -4.36
N ASP A 152 -11.08 8.77 -4.38
CA ASP A 152 -11.98 8.11 -3.43
C ASP A 152 -11.49 8.25 -1.97
N LEU A 153 -10.17 8.20 -1.74
CA LEU A 153 -9.56 8.36 -0.41
C LEU A 153 -9.62 9.82 0.07
N VAL A 154 -9.21 10.77 -0.78
CA VAL A 154 -9.11 12.18 -0.37
C VAL A 154 -10.46 12.89 -0.31
N ALA A 155 -11.47 12.43 -1.06
CA ALA A 155 -12.82 12.99 -1.03
C ALA A 155 -13.45 12.94 0.36
N VAL A 156 -13.11 11.93 1.17
CA VAL A 156 -13.64 11.77 2.53
C VAL A 156 -12.80 12.52 3.55
N THR A 157 -11.47 12.46 3.40
CA THR A 157 -10.55 12.99 4.41
C THR A 157 -10.18 14.45 4.21
N GLY A 158 -10.29 14.97 2.99
CA GLY A 158 -9.91 16.34 2.65
C GLY A 158 -8.42 16.67 2.89
N ARG A 159 -7.56 15.66 3.06
CA ARG A 159 -6.13 15.86 3.37
C ARG A 159 -5.33 16.43 2.22
N GLU A 160 -5.78 16.21 1.00
CA GLU A 160 -5.19 16.76 -0.22
C GLU A 160 -6.25 17.59 -0.95
N ASN A 161 -5.89 18.77 -1.40
CA ASN A 161 -6.79 19.66 -2.14
C ASN A 161 -6.32 19.76 -3.59
N VAL A 162 -6.30 18.62 -4.27
CA VAL A 162 -5.92 18.51 -5.68
C VAL A 162 -6.99 17.73 -6.46
N GLU A 163 -7.19 18.09 -7.72
CA GLU A 163 -8.22 17.50 -8.57
C GLU A 163 -7.83 16.11 -9.13
N SER A 164 -6.57 15.71 -8.97
CA SER A 164 -6.05 14.45 -9.51
C SER A 164 -4.78 14.05 -8.78
N VAL A 165 -4.52 12.75 -8.66
CA VAL A 165 -3.24 12.20 -8.15
C VAL A 165 -2.03 12.72 -8.95
N HIS A 166 -2.23 13.04 -10.22
CA HIS A 166 -1.19 13.54 -11.11
C HIS A 166 -0.80 15.01 -10.84
N LEU A 167 -1.56 15.69 -10.00
CA LEU A 167 -1.27 17.06 -9.53
C LEU A 167 -0.77 17.08 -8.09
N SER A 168 -0.70 15.92 -7.43
CA SER A 168 -0.12 15.77 -6.11
C SER A 168 1.40 15.58 -6.18
N ASP A 169 2.08 15.89 -5.09
CA ASP A 169 3.51 15.61 -4.97
C ASP A 169 3.80 14.10 -4.93
N PHE A 170 4.91 13.70 -5.56
CA PHE A 170 5.39 12.33 -5.46
C PHE A 170 5.78 12.05 -4.00
N PRO A 171 5.51 10.84 -3.48
CA PRO A 171 5.80 10.53 -2.08
C PRO A 171 7.28 10.64 -1.74
N VAL A 172 7.57 11.24 -0.59
CA VAL A 172 8.93 11.34 -0.05
C VAL A 172 9.04 10.39 1.15
N TYR A 173 10.09 9.58 1.17
CA TYR A 173 10.34 8.67 2.29
C TYR A 173 10.94 9.40 3.49
N ASP A 174 10.62 8.91 4.68
CA ASP A 174 11.20 9.36 5.95
C ASP A 174 12.19 8.29 6.45
N GLU A 175 13.48 8.54 6.30
CA GLU A 175 14.55 7.63 6.69
C GLU A 175 14.47 7.25 8.18
N SER A 176 13.97 8.15 9.03
CA SER A 176 13.83 7.90 10.47
C SER A 176 12.77 6.84 10.81
N LYS A 177 11.87 6.54 9.88
CA LYS A 177 10.84 5.52 10.01
C LYS A 177 11.22 4.17 9.40
N ILE A 178 12.38 4.08 8.75
CA ILE A 178 12.86 2.83 8.17
C ILE A 178 13.60 2.04 9.27
N ASP A 179 13.00 0.94 9.70
CA ASP A 179 13.58 -0.02 10.66
C ASP A 179 13.87 -1.35 9.96
N LYS A 180 15.07 -1.45 9.38
CA LYS A 180 15.51 -2.65 8.66
C LYS A 180 15.52 -3.90 9.52
N ASN A 181 15.83 -3.77 10.80
CA ASN A 181 15.82 -4.91 11.73
C ASN A 181 14.40 -5.45 11.94
N LEU A 182 13.41 -4.55 12.06
CA LEU A 182 11.99 -4.94 12.15
C LEU A 182 11.51 -5.59 10.85
N GLU A 183 11.88 -5.04 9.69
CA GLU A 183 11.56 -5.61 8.37
C GLU A 183 12.13 -7.02 8.23
N GLU A 184 13.40 -7.25 8.56
CA GLU A 184 14.05 -8.56 8.50
C GLU A 184 13.43 -9.59 9.47
N ARG A 185 13.09 -9.19 10.70
CA ARG A 185 12.40 -10.07 11.66
C ARG A 185 11.04 -10.51 11.16
N MET A 186 10.29 -9.59 10.55
CA MET A 186 8.99 -9.92 9.97
C MET A 186 9.11 -10.78 8.73
N GLN A 187 10.11 -10.54 7.87
CA GLN A 187 10.37 -11.40 6.72
C GLN A 187 10.69 -12.84 7.18
N MET A 188 11.53 -12.99 8.19
CA MET A 188 11.82 -14.32 8.77
C MET A 188 10.56 -15.00 9.30
N ALA A 189 9.68 -14.25 9.98
CA ALA A 189 8.41 -14.81 10.47
C ALA A 189 7.49 -15.26 9.32
N GLN A 190 7.46 -14.51 8.22
CA GLN A 190 6.72 -14.86 7.00
C GLN A 190 7.28 -16.14 6.37
N ASP A 191 8.59 -16.24 6.23
CA ASP A 191 9.27 -17.40 5.63
C ASP A 191 9.03 -18.66 6.47
N VAL A 192 9.19 -18.59 7.79
CA VAL A 192 8.91 -19.71 8.70
C VAL A 192 7.44 -20.14 8.64
N SER A 193 6.51 -19.17 8.62
CA SER A 193 5.08 -19.48 8.50
C SER A 193 4.77 -20.19 7.18
N SER A 194 5.38 -19.74 6.08
CA SER A 194 5.21 -20.35 4.76
C SER A 194 5.75 -21.80 4.71
N MET A 195 6.91 -22.04 5.35
CA MET A 195 7.51 -23.39 5.44
C MET A 195 6.66 -24.37 6.25
N VAL A 196 5.97 -23.88 7.30
CA VAL A 196 5.12 -24.72 8.15
C VAL A 196 3.79 -25.06 7.46
N LEU A 197 3.31 -24.21 6.55
CA LEU A 197 2.03 -24.39 5.84
C LEU A 197 2.17 -25.14 4.51
N ALA A 198 3.39 -25.36 4.03
CA ALA A 198 3.68 -26.10 2.79
C ALA A 198 3.74 -27.60 3.05
#